data_1ac518a79a948357cc262aacfa6872e7
#
_entry.id   1ac518a79a948357cc262aacfa6872e7
#
_cell.length_a   1.000
_cell.length_b   1.000
_cell.length_c   1.000
_cell.angle_alpha   90.00
_cell.angle_beta   90.00
_cell.angle_gamma   90.00
#
_symmetry.space_group_name_H-M   'P 1'
#
loop_
_entity.id
_entity.type
_entity.pdbx_description
1 polymer ?
#
loop_
_entity_poly.entity_id
_entity_poly.type
_entity_poly.pdbx_seq_one_letter_code
_entity_poly.pdbx_strand_id
1 'polypeptide(L)'
;MLSIYNTLNNKKEIFKSIEPSKVKMYVCGMTVYDFCHIGHARVLIVFDMITRWLRESGYEVTYVRNITDIDDKIIKKAIVDNVDYKVVTENFIKEMDHDAEQLGIIPPTLEPKATDHIEEMIKMIEDLISKGYAYKADNNDVFYAVSKFESYGKLSGKSLKDLRAGSRVEVDEFKRDNNDFVLWKSAKPNEPSWAHHGEMGDLVGI
;
A
#
# COMPACT_ATOMS: atom_id res chain seq x y z
N MET A 1 -28.92 4.04 -13.02
CA MET A 1 -28.49 3.95 -11.62
C MET A 1 -27.25 3.06 -11.57
N LEU A 2 -26.12 3.53 -11.01
CA LEU A 2 -24.86 2.80 -10.97
C LEU A 2 -24.93 1.67 -9.95
N SER A 3 -24.48 0.46 -10.32
CA SER A 3 -24.33 -0.67 -9.39
C SER A 3 -22.90 -1.19 -9.46
N ILE A 4 -22.29 -1.40 -8.28
CA ILE A 4 -20.91 -1.84 -8.14
C ILE A 4 -20.90 -3.14 -7.33
N TYR A 5 -19.99 -4.06 -7.68
CA TYR A 5 -19.76 -5.25 -6.88
C TYR A 5 -19.08 -4.88 -5.55
N ASN A 6 -19.72 -5.23 -4.44
CA ASN A 6 -19.20 -4.99 -3.10
C ASN A 6 -18.60 -6.28 -2.56
N THR A 7 -17.29 -6.30 -2.40
CA THR A 7 -16.56 -7.47 -1.88
C THR A 7 -16.99 -7.85 -0.47
N LEU A 8 -17.35 -6.89 0.38
CA LEU A 8 -17.80 -7.16 1.75
C LEU A 8 -19.07 -8.03 1.80
N ASN A 9 -19.99 -7.80 0.86
CA ASN A 9 -21.29 -8.49 0.81
C ASN A 9 -21.34 -9.52 -0.33
N ASN A 10 -20.29 -9.67 -1.12
CA ASN A 10 -20.16 -10.57 -2.27
C ASN A 10 -21.31 -10.45 -3.29
N LYS A 11 -21.82 -9.24 -3.53
CA LYS A 11 -22.91 -8.98 -4.48
C LYS A 11 -22.82 -7.61 -5.13
N LYS A 12 -23.48 -7.43 -6.28
CA LYS A 12 -23.71 -6.12 -6.86
C LYS A 12 -24.74 -5.35 -6.05
N GLU A 13 -24.42 -4.12 -5.70
CA GLU A 13 -25.27 -3.22 -4.94
C GLU A 13 -25.38 -1.88 -5.65
N ILE A 14 -26.50 -1.19 -5.45
CA ILE A 14 -26.65 0.18 -5.91
C ILE A 14 -25.62 1.05 -5.19
N PHE A 15 -24.80 1.74 -5.99
CA PHE A 15 -23.80 2.64 -5.44
C PHE A 15 -24.47 3.85 -4.77
N LYS A 16 -24.07 4.11 -3.53
CA LYS A 16 -24.46 5.29 -2.77
C LYS A 16 -23.19 5.95 -2.24
N SER A 17 -22.96 7.19 -2.61
CA SER A 17 -21.83 7.95 -2.06
C SER A 17 -22.07 8.28 -0.57
N ILE A 18 -21.01 8.35 0.23
CA ILE A 18 -21.06 8.71 1.64
C ILE A 18 -21.46 10.19 1.78
N GLU A 19 -20.84 11.06 1.00
CA GLU A 19 -21.22 12.48 0.86
C GLU A 19 -22.04 12.63 -0.44
N PRO A 20 -23.19 13.33 -0.42
CA PRO A 20 -24.00 13.53 -1.62
C PRO A 20 -23.17 14.08 -2.79
N SER A 21 -23.28 13.43 -3.94
CA SER A 21 -22.58 13.78 -5.20
C SER A 21 -21.05 13.80 -5.12
N LYS A 22 -20.41 13.31 -4.04
CA LYS A 22 -18.96 13.20 -3.93
C LYS A 22 -18.50 11.77 -3.80
N VAL A 23 -17.41 11.46 -4.49
CA VAL A 23 -16.76 10.13 -4.43
C VAL A 23 -15.28 10.32 -4.13
N LYS A 24 -14.81 9.70 -3.05
CA LYS A 24 -13.39 9.56 -2.75
C LYS A 24 -12.97 8.14 -3.09
N MET A 25 -12.10 8.00 -4.08
CA MET A 25 -11.64 6.71 -4.59
C MET A 25 -10.14 6.57 -4.37
N TYR A 26 -9.72 5.52 -3.69
CA TYR A 26 -8.32 5.16 -3.53
C TYR A 26 -8.00 3.90 -4.33
N VAL A 27 -6.92 3.95 -5.08
CA VAL A 27 -6.41 2.84 -5.89
C VAL A 27 -4.96 2.59 -5.51
N CYS A 28 -4.61 1.36 -5.17
CA CYS A 28 -3.22 1.00 -4.94
C CYS A 28 -2.40 1.25 -6.21
N GLY A 29 -1.35 2.05 -6.07
CA GLY A 29 -0.39 2.31 -7.13
C GLY A 29 0.62 1.19 -7.27
N MET A 30 1.61 1.41 -8.09
CA MET A 30 2.66 0.43 -8.36
C MET A 30 3.94 0.71 -7.55
N THR A 31 4.75 -0.32 -7.38
CA THR A 31 6.12 -0.21 -6.89
C THR A 31 7.02 0.17 -8.07
N VAL A 32 7.69 1.32 -7.98
CA VAL A 32 8.43 1.94 -9.08
C VAL A 32 9.88 1.49 -9.14
N TYR A 33 10.11 0.23 -9.53
CA TYR A 33 11.44 -0.38 -9.64
C TYR A 33 11.75 -0.91 -11.04
N ASP A 34 10.75 -0.98 -11.94
CA ASP A 34 10.87 -1.50 -13.30
C ASP A 34 9.79 -0.87 -14.19
N PHE A 35 9.89 -1.08 -15.52
CA PHE A 35 8.92 -0.60 -16.48
C PHE A 35 7.52 -1.15 -16.26
N CYS A 36 6.51 -0.39 -16.72
CA CYS A 36 5.14 -0.85 -16.73
C CYS A 36 4.97 -2.07 -17.64
N HIS A 37 4.15 -3.01 -17.21
CA HIS A 37 3.70 -4.11 -18.04
C HIS A 37 2.18 -4.07 -18.20
N ILE A 38 1.63 -4.93 -19.06
CA ILE A 38 0.19 -4.95 -19.39
C ILE A 38 -0.72 -5.03 -18.15
N GLY A 39 -0.27 -5.63 -17.05
CA GLY A 39 -1.01 -5.67 -15.81
C GLY A 39 -1.17 -4.29 -15.18
N HIS A 40 -0.13 -3.46 -15.21
CA HIS A 40 -0.17 -2.08 -14.73
C HIS A 40 -1.07 -1.23 -15.63
N ALA A 41 -0.90 -1.32 -16.97
CA ALA A 41 -1.75 -0.65 -17.94
C ALA A 41 -3.24 -0.97 -17.73
N ARG A 42 -3.57 -2.24 -17.44
CA ARG A 42 -4.94 -2.66 -17.14
C ARG A 42 -5.51 -1.92 -15.93
N VAL A 43 -4.75 -1.80 -14.83
CA VAL A 43 -5.20 -1.09 -13.63
C VAL A 43 -5.44 0.38 -13.96
N LEU A 44 -4.49 1.03 -14.63
CA LEU A 44 -4.60 2.43 -15.03
C LEU A 44 -5.85 2.69 -15.88
N ILE A 45 -6.06 1.93 -16.95
CA ILE A 45 -7.20 2.07 -17.85
C ILE A 45 -8.55 1.82 -17.16
N VAL A 46 -8.63 0.78 -16.32
CA VAL A 46 -9.88 0.44 -15.62
C VAL A 46 -10.29 1.58 -14.67
N PHE A 47 -9.37 2.12 -13.89
CA PHE A 47 -9.70 3.19 -12.95
C PHE A 47 -9.84 4.55 -13.61
N ASP A 48 -9.20 4.79 -14.74
CA ASP A 48 -9.48 5.93 -15.61
C ASP A 48 -10.92 5.89 -16.14
N MET A 49 -11.34 4.76 -16.69
CA MET A 49 -12.70 4.56 -17.18
C MET A 49 -13.72 4.76 -16.05
N ILE A 50 -13.48 4.20 -14.86
CA ILE A 50 -14.36 4.38 -13.69
C ILE A 50 -14.43 5.86 -13.29
N THR A 51 -13.30 6.55 -13.25
CA THR A 51 -13.23 7.98 -12.90
C THR A 51 -14.02 8.83 -13.89
N ARG A 52 -13.84 8.62 -15.20
CA ARG A 52 -14.59 9.33 -16.24
C ARG A 52 -16.08 9.06 -16.13
N TRP A 53 -16.48 7.81 -15.93
CA TRP A 53 -17.89 7.44 -15.79
C TRP A 53 -18.55 8.07 -14.56
N LEU A 54 -17.86 8.10 -13.43
CA LEU A 54 -18.38 8.75 -12.23
C LEU A 54 -18.56 10.26 -12.44
N ARG A 55 -17.58 10.92 -13.07
CA ARG A 55 -17.65 12.36 -13.38
C ARG A 55 -18.80 12.66 -14.36
N GLU A 56 -18.95 11.87 -15.44
CA GLU A 56 -20.06 11.99 -16.39
C GLU A 56 -21.40 11.73 -15.73
N SER A 57 -21.45 10.87 -14.72
CA SER A 57 -22.66 10.60 -13.91
C SER A 57 -22.98 11.69 -12.87
N GLY A 58 -22.24 12.82 -12.87
CA GLY A 58 -22.49 13.98 -12.01
C GLY A 58 -21.83 13.93 -10.64
N TYR A 59 -20.86 13.03 -10.43
CA TYR A 59 -20.09 13.01 -9.18
C TYR A 59 -18.83 13.89 -9.26
N GLU A 60 -18.56 14.62 -8.19
CA GLU A 60 -17.23 15.18 -7.90
C GLU A 60 -16.32 14.03 -7.41
N VAL A 61 -15.28 13.70 -8.18
CA VAL A 61 -14.41 12.55 -7.88
C VAL A 61 -13.04 13.02 -7.42
N THR A 62 -12.70 12.71 -6.17
CA THR A 62 -11.32 12.77 -5.67
C THR A 62 -10.69 11.38 -5.88
N TYR A 63 -9.83 11.28 -6.89
CA TYR A 63 -9.11 10.06 -7.22
C TYR A 63 -7.70 10.12 -6.64
N VAL A 64 -7.36 9.18 -5.76
CA VAL A 64 -6.04 9.05 -5.13
C VAL A 64 -5.41 7.74 -5.59
N ARG A 65 -4.16 7.82 -6.06
CA ARG A 65 -3.32 6.67 -6.38
C ARG A 65 -1.95 6.91 -5.76
N ASN A 66 -1.49 6.00 -4.90
CA ASN A 66 -0.17 6.16 -4.29
C ASN A 66 0.95 5.72 -5.23
N ILE A 67 2.16 6.18 -4.93
CA ILE A 67 3.40 5.65 -5.51
C ILE A 67 4.16 4.95 -4.37
N THR A 68 4.46 3.66 -4.57
CA THR A 68 5.33 2.91 -3.66
C THR A 68 6.78 3.11 -4.11
N ASP A 69 7.42 4.14 -3.58
CA ASP A 69 8.77 4.58 -3.91
C ASP A 69 9.82 4.08 -2.91
N ILE A 70 9.44 3.17 -2.03
CA ILE A 70 10.32 2.40 -1.15
C ILE A 70 9.79 0.98 -0.98
N ASP A 71 10.63 -0.02 -1.23
CA ASP A 71 10.29 -1.45 -1.18
C ASP A 71 11.59 -2.26 -1.32
N ASP A 72 11.62 -3.50 -0.83
CA ASP A 72 12.77 -4.41 -0.97
C ASP A 72 13.25 -4.57 -2.43
N LYS A 73 12.35 -4.49 -3.41
CA LYS A 73 12.69 -4.60 -4.84
C LYS A 73 13.43 -3.37 -5.34
N ILE A 74 13.03 -2.18 -4.87
CA ILE A 74 13.69 -0.91 -5.18
C ILE A 74 15.11 -0.93 -4.61
N ILE A 75 15.24 -1.32 -3.34
CA ILE A 75 16.53 -1.40 -2.65
C ILE A 75 17.47 -2.37 -3.37
N LYS A 76 16.99 -3.57 -3.70
CA LYS A 76 17.76 -4.56 -4.45
C LYS A 76 18.21 -4.04 -5.81
N LYS A 77 17.32 -3.37 -6.53
CA LYS A 77 17.62 -2.77 -7.83
C LYS A 77 18.70 -1.71 -7.71
N ALA A 78 18.59 -0.80 -6.75
CA ALA A 78 19.56 0.24 -6.47
C ALA A 78 20.97 -0.33 -6.15
N ILE A 79 21.02 -1.41 -5.35
CA ILE A 79 22.28 -2.11 -5.03
C ILE A 79 22.88 -2.73 -6.30
N VAL A 80 22.08 -3.43 -7.12
CA VAL A 80 22.57 -4.06 -8.37
C VAL A 80 23.08 -3.03 -9.35
N ASP A 81 22.36 -1.91 -9.49
CA ASP A 81 22.71 -0.84 -10.43
C ASP A 81 23.80 0.11 -9.87
N ASN A 82 24.18 -0.07 -8.59
CA ASN A 82 25.12 0.77 -7.85
C ASN A 82 24.76 2.26 -7.88
N VAL A 83 23.48 2.56 -7.62
CA VAL A 83 22.93 3.93 -7.56
C VAL A 83 22.11 4.14 -6.30
N ASP A 84 21.79 5.38 -5.97
CA ASP A 84 20.81 5.68 -4.92
C ASP A 84 19.40 5.19 -5.31
N TYR A 85 18.64 4.69 -4.32
CA TYR A 85 17.27 4.21 -4.57
C TYR A 85 16.35 5.30 -5.16
N LYS A 86 16.61 6.58 -4.83
CA LYS A 86 15.88 7.72 -5.38
C LYS A 86 16.08 7.86 -6.89
N VAL A 87 17.29 7.56 -7.38
CA VAL A 87 17.56 7.57 -8.83
C VAL A 87 16.72 6.50 -9.54
N VAL A 88 16.60 5.31 -8.95
CA VAL A 88 15.74 4.25 -9.48
C VAL A 88 14.30 4.71 -9.52
N THR A 89 13.77 5.19 -8.40
CA THR A 89 12.36 5.56 -8.29
C THR A 89 12.00 6.75 -9.19
N GLU A 90 12.82 7.79 -9.24
CA GLU A 90 12.60 8.96 -10.11
C GLU A 90 12.56 8.59 -11.59
N ASN A 91 13.42 7.66 -12.02
CA ASN A 91 13.43 7.20 -13.40
C ASN A 91 12.15 6.44 -13.72
N PHE A 92 11.75 5.46 -12.90
CA PHE A 92 10.57 4.66 -13.19
C PHE A 92 9.24 5.39 -12.94
N ILE A 93 9.22 6.44 -12.12
CA ILE A 93 8.07 7.36 -12.05
C ILE A 93 7.90 8.07 -13.39
N LYS A 94 8.98 8.62 -13.98
CA LYS A 94 8.92 9.27 -15.30
C LYS A 94 8.45 8.33 -16.40
N GLU A 95 8.94 7.08 -16.40
CA GLU A 95 8.51 6.07 -17.38
C GLU A 95 7.03 5.71 -17.19
N MET A 96 6.58 5.55 -15.95
CA MET A 96 5.17 5.30 -15.61
C MET A 96 4.27 6.45 -16.10
N ASP A 97 4.68 7.69 -15.85
CA ASP A 97 3.92 8.88 -16.27
C ASP A 97 3.86 8.97 -17.79
N HIS A 98 4.98 8.71 -18.47
CA HIS A 98 5.02 8.65 -19.92
C HIS A 98 4.08 7.58 -20.49
N ASP A 99 4.13 6.36 -19.96
CA ASP A 99 3.24 5.26 -20.36
C ASP A 99 1.75 5.62 -20.13
N ALA A 100 1.44 6.24 -18.98
CA ALA A 100 0.09 6.69 -18.67
C ALA A 100 -0.40 7.77 -19.64
N GLU A 101 0.46 8.72 -20.02
CA GLU A 101 0.17 9.76 -21.03
C GLU A 101 -0.10 9.13 -22.40
N GLN A 102 0.75 8.19 -22.85
CA GLN A 102 0.57 7.48 -24.13
C GLN A 102 -0.75 6.70 -24.19
N LEU A 103 -1.22 6.21 -23.06
CA LEU A 103 -2.52 5.54 -22.91
C LEU A 103 -3.70 6.52 -22.79
N GLY A 104 -3.46 7.83 -22.75
CA GLY A 104 -4.49 8.85 -22.56
C GLY A 104 -5.17 8.83 -21.20
N ILE A 105 -4.47 8.36 -20.17
CA ILE A 105 -4.95 8.25 -18.79
C ILE A 105 -5.04 9.64 -18.16
N ILE A 106 -6.14 9.93 -17.47
CA ILE A 106 -6.28 11.16 -16.67
C ILE A 106 -5.43 11.02 -15.42
N PRO A 107 -4.58 12.00 -15.08
CA PRO A 107 -3.84 12.01 -13.83
C PRO A 107 -4.77 11.88 -12.61
N PRO A 108 -4.34 11.20 -11.53
CA PRO A 108 -5.10 11.19 -10.28
C PRO A 108 -5.17 12.61 -9.69
N THR A 109 -6.15 12.83 -8.81
CA THR A 109 -6.28 14.10 -8.08
C THR A 109 -5.11 14.30 -7.11
N LEU A 110 -4.67 13.21 -6.47
CA LEU A 110 -3.52 13.16 -5.57
C LEU A 110 -2.73 11.90 -5.84
N GLU A 111 -1.42 12.02 -5.84
CA GLU A 111 -0.49 10.90 -6.05
C GLU A 111 0.61 10.90 -4.98
N PRO A 112 0.28 10.55 -3.72
CA PRO A 112 1.22 10.58 -2.61
C PRO A 112 2.29 9.50 -2.77
N LYS A 113 3.54 9.86 -2.48
CA LYS A 113 4.66 8.92 -2.38
C LYS A 113 4.72 8.35 -0.96
N ALA A 114 5.11 7.09 -0.83
CA ALA A 114 5.25 6.46 0.48
C ALA A 114 6.31 7.18 1.34
N THR A 115 7.42 7.61 0.73
CA THR A 115 8.50 8.30 1.45
C THR A 115 8.12 9.69 1.96
N ASP A 116 7.11 10.33 1.41
CA ASP A 116 6.61 11.63 1.87
C ASP A 116 5.71 11.52 3.13
N HIS A 117 5.36 10.30 3.55
CA HIS A 117 4.42 10.03 4.65
C HIS A 117 4.99 9.14 5.76
N ILE A 118 6.31 9.12 5.90
CA ILE A 118 7.00 8.28 6.89
C ILE A 118 6.59 8.66 8.32
N GLU A 119 6.50 9.95 8.62
CA GLU A 119 6.12 10.42 9.95
C GLU A 119 4.70 9.99 10.34
N GLU A 120 3.75 10.06 9.41
CA GLU A 120 2.38 9.60 9.61
C GLU A 120 2.31 8.08 9.78
N MET A 121 3.14 7.33 9.03
CA MET A 121 3.23 5.88 9.19
C MET A 121 3.77 5.52 10.57
N ILE A 122 4.85 6.14 11.02
CA ILE A 122 5.44 5.93 12.34
C ILE A 122 4.41 6.22 13.43
N LYS A 123 3.74 7.38 13.37
CA LYS A 123 2.71 7.76 14.34
C LYS A 123 1.55 6.76 14.39
N MET A 124 1.13 6.23 13.24
CA MET A 124 0.10 5.19 13.19
C MET A 124 0.57 3.89 13.86
N ILE A 125 1.83 3.50 13.64
CA ILE A 125 2.43 2.30 14.24
C ILE A 125 2.53 2.45 15.75
N GLU A 126 2.97 3.62 16.26
CA GLU A 126 2.99 3.91 17.70
C GLU A 126 1.60 3.81 18.34
N ASP A 127 0.59 4.35 17.67
CA ASP A 127 -0.80 4.25 18.12
C ASP A 127 -1.28 2.80 18.16
N LEU A 128 -0.89 1.97 17.18
CA LEU A 128 -1.19 0.54 17.19
C LEU A 128 -0.47 -0.21 18.31
N ILE A 129 0.78 0.14 18.62
CA ILE A 129 1.53 -0.43 19.75
C ILE A 129 0.87 -0.05 21.07
N SER A 130 0.57 1.23 21.26
CA SER A 130 -0.06 1.72 22.49
C SER A 130 -1.43 1.07 22.77
N LYS A 131 -2.17 0.71 21.71
CA LYS A 131 -3.45 -0.01 21.77
C LYS A 131 -3.29 -1.54 21.86
N GLY A 132 -2.08 -2.07 21.81
CA GLY A 132 -1.80 -3.50 21.86
C GLY A 132 -2.10 -4.30 20.60
N TYR A 133 -2.27 -3.62 19.45
CA TYR A 133 -2.46 -4.24 18.14
C TYR A 133 -1.15 -4.48 17.39
N ALA A 134 -0.05 -3.90 17.83
CA ALA A 134 1.27 -4.13 17.28
C ALA A 134 2.29 -4.37 18.40
N TYR A 135 3.43 -4.95 18.05
CA TYR A 135 4.52 -5.22 18.99
C TYR A 135 5.87 -5.16 18.30
N LYS A 136 6.89 -4.75 19.03
CA LYS A 136 8.29 -4.82 18.64
C LYS A 136 8.82 -6.22 18.95
N ALA A 137 9.53 -6.82 18.02
CA ALA A 137 10.19 -8.10 18.16
C ALA A 137 11.68 -7.94 18.52
N ASP A 138 12.35 -9.05 18.87
CA ASP A 138 13.74 -9.06 19.32
C ASP A 138 14.74 -8.62 18.24
N ASN A 139 14.37 -8.79 16.95
CA ASN A 139 15.13 -8.28 15.81
C ASN A 139 14.88 -6.79 15.50
N ASN A 140 14.14 -6.08 16.36
CA ASN A 140 13.68 -4.71 16.22
C ASN A 140 12.63 -4.45 15.11
N ASP A 141 12.16 -5.47 14.41
CA ASP A 141 11.00 -5.31 13.52
C ASP A 141 9.73 -5.08 14.34
N VAL A 142 8.78 -4.37 13.75
CA VAL A 142 7.46 -4.17 14.35
C VAL A 142 6.41 -4.96 13.57
N PHE A 143 5.65 -5.78 14.26
CA PHE A 143 4.61 -6.63 13.68
C PHE A 143 3.22 -6.21 14.14
N TYR A 144 2.25 -6.38 13.26
CA TYR A 144 0.83 -6.30 13.59
C TYR A 144 0.36 -7.63 14.17
N ALA A 145 -0.29 -7.60 15.34
CA ALA A 145 -0.84 -8.76 16.02
C ALA A 145 -2.24 -9.08 15.49
N VAL A 146 -2.33 -9.88 14.43
CA VAL A 146 -3.59 -10.17 13.72
C VAL A 146 -4.65 -10.79 14.65
N SER A 147 -4.24 -11.62 15.60
CA SER A 147 -5.15 -12.25 16.58
C SER A 147 -5.86 -11.27 17.52
N LYS A 148 -5.37 -10.03 17.63
CA LYS A 148 -5.99 -8.96 18.42
C LYS A 148 -7.15 -8.27 17.72
N PHE A 149 -7.27 -8.42 16.41
CA PHE A 149 -8.34 -7.82 15.62
C PHE A 149 -9.35 -8.89 15.18
N GLU A 150 -10.42 -9.09 15.95
CA GLU A 150 -11.43 -10.13 15.74
C GLU A 150 -12.07 -10.12 14.35
N SER A 151 -12.18 -8.94 13.73
CA SER A 151 -12.75 -8.78 12.38
C SER A 151 -11.76 -8.94 11.25
N TYR A 152 -10.50 -9.34 11.52
CA TYR A 152 -9.51 -9.52 10.46
C TYR A 152 -9.95 -10.60 9.47
N GLY A 153 -9.81 -10.30 8.17
CA GLY A 153 -10.27 -11.18 7.10
C GLY A 153 -11.73 -11.01 6.69
N LYS A 154 -12.54 -10.22 7.41
CA LYS A 154 -13.97 -10.00 7.10
C LYS A 154 -14.18 -9.51 5.66
N LEU A 155 -13.38 -8.57 5.16
CA LEU A 155 -13.52 -8.05 3.81
C LEU A 155 -13.23 -9.12 2.75
N SER A 156 -12.19 -9.93 2.95
CA SER A 156 -11.81 -11.01 2.02
C SER A 156 -12.68 -12.26 2.15
N GLY A 157 -13.49 -12.36 3.20
CA GLY A 157 -14.28 -13.56 3.52
C GLY A 157 -13.43 -14.76 3.94
N LYS A 158 -12.14 -14.55 4.26
CA LYS A 158 -11.20 -15.62 4.65
C LYS A 158 -11.13 -15.73 6.16
N SER A 159 -11.15 -16.97 6.66
CA SER A 159 -10.82 -17.24 8.05
C SER A 159 -9.30 -17.19 8.30
N LEU A 160 -8.87 -16.96 9.54
CA LEU A 160 -7.45 -17.01 9.91
C LEU A 160 -6.79 -18.38 9.57
N LYS A 161 -7.58 -19.46 9.58
CA LYS A 161 -7.11 -20.80 9.18
C LYS A 161 -6.81 -20.87 7.68
N ASP A 162 -7.66 -20.26 6.87
CA ASP A 162 -7.46 -20.22 5.41
C ASP A 162 -6.24 -19.37 5.02
N LEU A 163 -6.00 -18.29 5.78
CA LEU A 163 -4.82 -17.45 5.60
C LEU A 163 -3.53 -18.22 5.90
N ARG A 164 -3.51 -19.06 6.95
CA ARG A 164 -2.37 -19.94 7.29
C ARG A 164 -2.10 -20.97 6.18
N ALA A 165 -3.13 -21.57 5.63
CA ALA A 165 -3.00 -22.58 4.59
C ALA A 165 -2.49 -22.01 3.24
N GLY A 166 -2.71 -20.72 2.98
CA GLY A 166 -2.30 -20.04 1.74
C GLY A 166 -0.95 -19.32 1.82
N SER A 167 -0.33 -19.21 2.99
CA SER A 167 0.93 -18.51 3.15
C SER A 167 2.11 -19.38 2.65
N ARG A 168 2.72 -18.96 1.53
CA ARG A 168 4.00 -19.49 1.04
C ARG A 168 5.20 -18.81 1.71
N VAL A 169 4.98 -18.10 2.80
CA VAL A 169 6.01 -17.31 3.49
C VAL A 169 6.75 -18.22 4.44
N GLU A 170 8.08 -18.21 4.38
CA GLU A 170 8.94 -18.80 5.40
C GLU A 170 8.47 -18.34 6.79
N VAL A 171 8.45 -19.28 7.73
CA VAL A 171 8.08 -18.98 9.11
C VAL A 171 9.12 -18.06 9.69
N ASP A 172 8.79 -16.80 9.86
CA ASP A 172 9.64 -15.83 10.52
C ASP A 172 9.58 -16.12 12.03
N GLU A 173 10.72 -16.55 12.60
CA GLU A 173 10.86 -16.95 14.01
C GLU A 173 10.58 -15.81 15.01
N PHE A 174 10.61 -14.54 14.54
CA PHE A 174 10.33 -13.37 15.36
C PHE A 174 8.83 -13.05 15.50
N LYS A 175 7.98 -13.70 14.72
CA LYS A 175 6.52 -13.53 14.81
C LYS A 175 5.94 -14.29 15.98
N ARG A 176 5.01 -13.67 16.71
CA ARG A 176 4.22 -14.34 17.77
C ARG A 176 3.18 -15.30 17.21
N ASP A 177 2.61 -14.98 16.05
CA ASP A 177 1.68 -15.82 15.29
C ASP A 177 2.05 -15.75 13.78
N ASN A 178 1.90 -16.87 13.08
CA ASN A 178 2.21 -16.95 11.65
C ASN A 178 1.37 -16.00 10.78
N ASN A 179 0.22 -15.55 11.26
CA ASN A 179 -0.61 -14.58 10.56
C ASN A 179 -0.15 -13.13 10.76
N ASP A 180 0.71 -12.88 11.75
CA ASP A 180 1.22 -11.54 12.00
C ASP A 180 2.04 -11.06 10.79
N PHE A 181 1.99 -9.79 10.50
CA PHE A 181 2.73 -9.22 9.38
C PHE A 181 3.52 -7.98 9.81
N VAL A 182 4.62 -7.73 9.12
CA VAL A 182 5.51 -6.63 9.44
C VAL A 182 4.87 -5.30 9.10
N LEU A 183 4.97 -4.34 10.01
CA LEU A 183 4.59 -2.95 9.82
C LEU A 183 5.82 -2.06 9.59
N TRP A 184 6.94 -2.41 10.21
CA TRP A 184 8.21 -1.72 10.09
C TRP A 184 9.36 -2.70 10.21
N LYS A 185 10.32 -2.63 9.29
CA LYS A 185 11.54 -3.47 9.31
C LYS A 185 12.72 -2.68 9.84
N SER A 186 13.60 -3.33 10.58
CA SER A 186 14.91 -2.79 10.91
C SER A 186 15.76 -2.64 9.66
N ALA A 187 16.41 -1.49 9.46
CA ALA A 187 17.31 -1.31 8.34
C ALA A 187 18.56 -2.17 8.48
N LYS A 188 19.00 -2.75 7.38
CA LYS A 188 20.29 -3.38 7.25
C LYS A 188 21.35 -2.32 6.85
N PRO A 189 22.64 -2.63 7.03
CA PRO A 189 23.69 -1.74 6.57
C PRO A 189 23.54 -1.37 5.10
N ASN A 190 23.63 -0.07 4.79
CA ASN A 190 23.47 0.51 3.44
C ASN A 190 22.05 0.51 2.87
N GLU A 191 21.03 0.20 3.65
CA GLU A 191 19.64 0.39 3.27
C GLU A 191 19.15 1.79 3.64
N PRO A 192 18.15 2.33 2.91
CA PRO A 192 17.45 3.55 3.31
C PRO A 192 16.86 3.41 4.71
N SER A 193 16.97 4.45 5.51
CA SER A 193 16.55 4.40 6.90
C SER A 193 16.01 5.73 7.39
N TRP A 194 15.07 5.67 8.33
CA TRP A 194 14.51 6.82 9.03
C TRP A 194 14.61 6.60 10.52
N ALA A 195 15.33 7.49 11.20
CA ALA A 195 15.44 7.46 12.66
C ALA A 195 14.18 8.05 13.28
N HIS A 196 13.66 7.37 14.31
CA HIS A 196 12.60 7.88 15.15
C HIS A 196 12.95 7.70 16.63
N HIS A 197 12.82 8.78 17.39
CA HIS A 197 13.07 8.80 18.84
C HIS A 197 11.72 8.79 19.57
N GLY A 198 11.17 7.62 19.89
CA GLY A 198 9.91 7.45 20.57
C GLY A 198 9.85 6.18 21.41
N GLU A 199 8.65 5.77 21.83
CA GLU A 199 8.45 4.52 22.57
C GLU A 199 8.92 3.27 21.80
N MET A 200 9.01 3.38 20.48
CA MET A 200 9.56 2.33 19.63
C MET A 200 11.10 2.26 19.64
N GLY A 201 11.79 3.22 20.29
CA GLY A 201 13.24 3.35 20.24
C GLY A 201 13.74 3.83 18.88
N ASP A 202 15.08 3.80 18.67
CA ASP A 202 15.69 4.18 17.39
C ASP A 202 15.25 3.18 16.31
N LEU A 203 14.15 3.49 15.64
CA LEU A 203 13.73 2.76 14.44
C LEU A 203 14.58 3.24 13.27
N VAL A 204 15.28 2.30 12.68
CA VAL A 204 16.10 2.50 11.50
C VAL A 204 15.64 1.48 10.48
N GLY A 205 14.93 1.92 9.46
CA GLY A 205 14.41 1.01 8.44
C GLY A 205 13.03 1.37 7.91
N ILE A 206 12.48 0.50 7.13
CA ILE A 206 11.12 0.51 6.61
C ILE A 206 10.46 -0.84 6.75
#